data_f42c6a3c1acd3973f509b29d0526a5ac
#
_entry.id   f42c6a3c1acd3973f509b29d0526a5ac
#
_cell.length_a   1.000
_cell.length_b   1.000
_cell.length_c   1.000
_cell.angle_alpha   90.00
_cell.angle_beta   90.00
_cell.angle_gamma   90.00
#
_symmetry.space_group_name_H-M   'P 1'
#
loop_
_entity.id
_entity.type
_entity.pdbx_description
1 polymer ?
#
loop_
_entity_poly.entity_id
_entity_poly.type
_entity_poly.pdbx_seq_one_letter_code
_entity_poly.pdbx_strand_id
1 'polypeptide(L)'
;MQKVKFLLFCLLVLTLIGSCQTIKQKTDAIIEKENIELSQYIGKTSSHLQMDLGKPDEDFKNEKGNLQFVYNTKKYGIICERRFEIDSNYIVIGFTSNGCF
;
A
#
# COMPACT_ATOMS: atom_id res chain seq x y z
N MET A 1 -36.26 -26.54 -25.04
CA MET A 1 -36.23 -25.06 -25.07
C MET A 1 -35.93 -24.43 -23.71
N GLN A 2 -36.45 -24.93 -22.59
CA GLN A 2 -36.17 -24.37 -21.26
C GLN A 2 -34.69 -24.52 -20.83
N LYS A 3 -34.05 -25.62 -21.20
CA LYS A 3 -32.62 -25.86 -20.86
C LYS A 3 -31.65 -24.86 -21.55
N VAL A 4 -31.97 -24.39 -22.73
CA VAL A 4 -31.12 -23.43 -23.47
C VAL A 4 -31.18 -22.04 -22.84
N LYS A 5 -32.35 -21.60 -22.37
CA LYS A 5 -32.50 -20.32 -21.68
C LYS A 5 -31.77 -20.30 -20.34
N PHE A 6 -31.76 -21.42 -19.62
CA PHE A 6 -31.05 -21.57 -18.35
C PHE A 6 -29.52 -21.53 -18.55
N LEU A 7 -29.01 -22.19 -19.59
CA LEU A 7 -27.58 -22.16 -19.94
C LEU A 7 -27.11 -20.77 -20.36
N LEU A 8 -27.92 -20.03 -21.10
CA LEU A 8 -27.62 -18.63 -21.49
C LEU A 8 -27.59 -17.71 -20.27
N PHE A 9 -28.49 -17.91 -19.31
CA PHE A 9 -28.53 -17.14 -18.07
C PHE A 9 -27.29 -17.39 -17.21
N CYS A 10 -26.87 -18.65 -17.07
CA CYS A 10 -25.65 -19.02 -16.34
C CYS A 10 -24.39 -18.45 -16.97
N LEU A 11 -24.30 -18.41 -18.30
CA LEU A 11 -23.19 -17.81 -19.03
C LEU A 11 -23.09 -16.30 -18.80
N LEU A 12 -24.22 -15.60 -18.77
CA LEU A 12 -24.29 -14.16 -18.48
C LEU A 12 -23.84 -13.84 -17.04
N VAL A 13 -24.25 -14.65 -16.07
CA VAL A 13 -23.85 -14.47 -14.66
C VAL A 13 -22.34 -14.72 -14.47
N LEU A 14 -21.77 -15.69 -15.15
CA LEU A 14 -20.33 -15.99 -15.12
C LEU A 14 -19.48 -14.86 -15.69
N THR A 15 -19.92 -14.19 -16.77
CA THR A 15 -19.20 -13.06 -17.36
C THR A 15 -19.19 -11.82 -16.43
N LEU A 16 -20.27 -11.57 -15.70
CA LEU A 16 -20.36 -10.49 -14.74
C LEU A 16 -19.42 -10.67 -13.54
N ILE A 17 -19.30 -11.90 -13.02
CA ILE A 17 -18.38 -12.23 -11.93
C ILE A 17 -16.92 -12.08 -12.37
N GLY A 18 -16.58 -12.44 -13.62
CA GLY A 18 -15.24 -12.33 -14.17
C GLY A 18 -14.75 -10.89 -14.26
N SER A 19 -15.61 -9.91 -14.58
CA SER A 19 -15.21 -8.50 -14.68
C SER A 19 -14.87 -7.89 -13.32
N CYS A 20 -15.56 -8.28 -12.25
CA CYS A 20 -15.25 -7.83 -10.89
C CYS A 20 -13.89 -8.34 -10.40
N GLN A 21 -13.52 -9.57 -10.71
CA GLN A 21 -12.23 -10.16 -10.36
C GLN A 21 -11.05 -9.44 -11.07
N THR A 22 -11.22 -9.02 -12.31
CA THR A 22 -10.19 -8.31 -13.06
C THR A 22 -9.83 -6.97 -12.44
N ILE A 23 -10.81 -6.20 -11.96
CA ILE A 23 -10.59 -4.92 -11.29
C ILE A 23 -9.83 -5.11 -9.97
N LYS A 24 -10.21 -6.11 -9.19
CA LYS A 24 -9.57 -6.44 -7.92
C LYS A 24 -8.10 -6.82 -8.11
N GLN A 25 -7.77 -7.61 -9.13
CA GLN A 25 -6.40 -8.01 -9.45
C GLN A 25 -5.49 -6.81 -9.79
N LYS A 26 -5.99 -5.84 -10.55
CA LYS A 26 -5.24 -4.62 -10.88
C LYS A 26 -4.92 -3.78 -9.65
N THR A 27 -5.86 -3.64 -8.73
CA THR A 27 -5.67 -2.89 -7.49
C THR A 27 -4.64 -3.58 -6.59
N ASP A 28 -4.72 -4.90 -6.43
CA ASP A 28 -3.79 -5.68 -5.64
C ASP A 28 -2.36 -5.61 -6.20
N ALA A 29 -2.20 -5.61 -7.54
CA ALA A 29 -0.89 -5.49 -8.20
C ALA A 29 -0.25 -4.12 -7.94
N ILE A 30 -1.01 -3.04 -7.92
CA ILE A 30 -0.51 -1.69 -7.62
C ILE A 30 -0.04 -1.60 -6.17
N ILE A 31 -0.82 -2.12 -5.22
CA ILE A 31 -0.47 -2.14 -3.79
C ILE A 31 0.80 -2.97 -3.55
N GLU A 32 0.92 -4.13 -4.17
CA GLU A 32 2.09 -4.99 -4.06
C GLU A 32 3.35 -4.31 -4.59
N LYS A 33 3.27 -3.64 -5.73
CA LYS A 33 4.39 -2.91 -6.31
C LYS A 33 4.87 -1.80 -5.38
N GLU A 34 3.97 -1.04 -4.78
CA GLU A 34 4.28 0.01 -3.83
C GLU A 34 4.94 -0.54 -2.57
N ASN A 35 4.45 -1.67 -2.04
CA ASN A 35 5.04 -2.34 -0.89
C ASN A 35 6.46 -2.83 -1.18
N ILE A 36 6.75 -3.33 -2.38
CA ILE A 36 8.09 -3.75 -2.79
C ILE A 36 9.03 -2.53 -2.83
N GLU A 37 8.59 -1.41 -3.38
CA GLU A 37 9.39 -0.19 -3.44
C GLU A 37 9.73 0.35 -2.04
N LEU A 38 8.76 0.36 -1.13
CA LEU A 38 8.96 0.84 0.24
C LEU A 38 9.78 -0.14 1.08
N SER A 39 9.68 -1.45 0.82
CA SER A 39 10.44 -2.46 1.54
C SER A 39 11.95 -2.37 1.30
N GLN A 40 12.38 -1.71 0.23
CA GLN A 40 13.80 -1.47 -0.04
C GLN A 40 14.47 -0.62 1.03
N TYR A 41 13.72 0.18 1.77
CA TYR A 41 14.25 1.02 2.83
C TYR A 41 14.50 0.26 4.14
N ILE A 42 13.92 -0.92 4.30
CA ILE A 42 14.15 -1.76 5.49
C ILE A 42 15.61 -2.19 5.52
N GLY A 43 16.28 -1.93 6.63
CA GLY A 43 17.72 -2.17 6.78
C GLY A 43 18.60 -1.01 6.34
N LYS A 44 18.04 0.05 5.76
CA LYS A 44 18.74 1.27 5.40
C LYS A 44 18.72 2.27 6.56
N THR A 45 19.61 3.26 6.53
CA THR A 45 19.66 4.29 7.56
C THR A 45 18.53 5.30 7.38
N SER A 46 18.15 5.98 8.47
CA SER A 46 17.19 7.09 8.40
C SER A 46 17.68 8.23 7.51
N SER A 47 18.99 8.46 7.47
CA SER A 47 19.60 9.45 6.58
C SER A 47 19.38 9.10 5.10
N HIS A 48 19.53 7.83 4.73
CA HIS A 48 19.25 7.36 3.37
C HIS A 48 17.78 7.55 2.99
N LEU A 49 16.87 7.25 3.91
CA LEU A 49 15.44 7.47 3.74
C LEU A 49 15.13 8.95 3.47
N GLN A 50 15.71 9.85 4.26
CA GLN A 50 15.51 11.30 4.10
C GLN A 50 16.14 11.84 2.81
N MET A 51 17.24 11.27 2.34
CA MET A 51 17.83 11.66 1.05
C MET A 51 16.89 11.35 -0.11
N ASP A 52 16.16 10.26 -0.05
CA ASP A 52 15.25 9.84 -1.12
C ASP A 52 13.87 10.48 -1.00
N LEU A 53 13.28 10.52 0.20
CA LEU A 53 11.92 11.00 0.43
C LEU A 53 11.83 12.43 0.96
N GLY A 54 12.98 13.01 1.37
CA GLY A 54 13.02 14.32 1.97
C GLY A 54 12.73 14.28 3.48
N LYS A 55 12.58 15.48 4.07
CA LYS A 55 12.26 15.60 5.49
C LYS A 55 10.86 15.07 5.77
N PRO A 56 10.65 14.25 6.82
CA PRO A 56 9.32 13.78 7.17
C PRO A 56 8.41 14.93 7.61
N ASP A 57 7.12 14.79 7.37
CA ASP A 57 6.11 15.75 7.83
C ASP A 57 6.01 15.77 9.35
N GLU A 58 6.14 14.59 9.97
CA GLU A 58 6.17 14.43 11.42
C GLU A 58 7.22 13.40 11.80
N ASP A 59 7.86 13.61 12.97
CA ASP A 59 8.73 12.65 13.61
C ASP A 59 8.40 12.57 15.10
N PHE A 60 8.32 11.37 15.64
CA PHE A 60 8.03 11.16 17.07
C PHE A 60 8.53 9.78 17.50
N LYS A 61 8.71 9.62 18.82
CA LYS A 61 9.01 8.33 19.42
C LYS A 61 7.72 7.58 19.75
N ASN A 62 7.64 6.30 19.35
CA ASN A 62 6.50 5.46 19.68
C ASN A 62 6.63 4.85 21.08
N GLU A 63 5.64 4.03 21.48
CA GLU A 63 5.59 3.38 22.80
C GLU A 63 6.78 2.45 23.05
N LYS A 64 7.36 1.90 21.99
CA LYS A 64 8.53 1.02 22.05
C LYS A 64 9.85 1.79 22.20
N GLY A 65 9.82 3.12 22.14
CA GLY A 65 11.00 3.96 22.17
C GLY A 65 11.68 4.12 20.82
N ASN A 66 11.11 3.59 19.75
CA ASN A 66 11.62 3.75 18.38
C ASN A 66 11.09 5.04 17.77
N LEU A 67 11.90 5.61 16.88
CA LEU A 67 11.53 6.81 16.14
C LEU A 67 10.59 6.43 14.99
N GLN A 68 9.56 7.25 14.74
CA GLN A 68 8.70 7.10 13.57
C GLN A 68 8.77 8.35 12.72
N PHE A 69 8.98 8.16 11.41
CA PHE A 69 8.87 9.20 10.42
C PHE A 69 7.55 9.05 9.67
N VAL A 70 6.79 10.14 9.59
CA VAL A 70 5.48 10.16 8.92
C VAL A 70 5.58 11.03 7.67
N TYR A 71 5.24 10.45 6.53
CA TYR A 71 5.16 11.14 5.24
C TYR A 71 3.72 11.12 4.75
N ASN A 72 3.17 12.30 4.50
CA ASN A 72 1.81 12.46 4.01
C ASN A 72 1.83 12.97 2.58
N THR A 73 1.10 12.30 1.70
CA THR A 73 0.83 12.79 0.34
C THR A 73 -0.68 12.83 0.13
N LYS A 74 -1.14 13.72 -0.74
CA LYS A 74 -2.57 13.86 -1.01
C LYS A 74 -2.83 13.54 -2.48
N LYS A 75 -3.76 12.62 -2.73
CA LYS A 75 -4.17 12.23 -4.07
C LYS A 75 -5.70 12.14 -4.12
N TYR A 76 -6.31 12.88 -5.04
CA TYR A 76 -7.77 12.95 -5.18
C TYR A 76 -8.50 13.31 -3.87
N GLY A 77 -7.93 14.21 -3.07
CA GLY A 77 -8.50 14.60 -1.80
C GLY A 77 -8.30 13.61 -0.65
N ILE A 78 -7.68 12.46 -0.91
CA ILE A 78 -7.42 11.42 0.09
C ILE A 78 -5.96 11.50 0.51
N ILE A 79 -5.73 11.50 1.83
CA ILE A 79 -4.38 11.55 2.40
C ILE A 79 -3.81 10.15 2.45
N CYS A 80 -2.65 9.95 1.79
CA CYS A 80 -1.83 8.75 1.91
C CYS A 80 -0.79 9.00 2.98
N GLU A 81 -0.86 8.24 4.07
CA GLU A 81 0.09 8.32 5.17
C GLU A 81 1.02 7.11 5.13
N ARG A 82 2.33 7.38 5.08
CA ARG A 82 3.36 6.36 5.17
C ARG A 82 4.17 6.59 6.42
N ARG A 83 4.30 5.56 7.25
CA ARG A 83 5.06 5.60 8.49
C ARG A 83 6.22 4.63 8.40
N PHE A 84 7.42 5.11 8.74
CA PHE A 84 8.62 4.29 8.83
C PHE A 84 9.06 4.23 10.29
N GLU A 85 9.24 3.02 10.80
CA GLU A 85 9.75 2.78 12.15
C GLU A 85 11.27 2.65 12.07
N ILE A 86 11.96 3.39 12.94
CA ILE A 86 13.43 3.52 12.95
C ILE A 86 13.91 3.16 14.35
N ASP A 87 14.85 2.21 14.45
CA ASP A 87 15.38 1.75 15.73
C ASP A 87 16.37 2.74 16.35
N SER A 88 16.90 2.39 17.52
CA SER A 88 17.88 3.21 18.24
C SER A 88 19.20 3.39 17.50
N ASN A 89 19.50 2.56 16.52
CA ASN A 89 20.68 2.66 15.66
C ASN A 89 20.43 3.47 14.39
N TYR A 90 19.25 4.13 14.28
CA TYR A 90 18.81 4.89 13.12
C TYR A 90 18.66 4.03 11.85
N ILE A 91 18.26 2.77 12.02
CA ILE A 91 17.99 1.84 10.92
C ILE A 91 16.47 1.66 10.77
N VAL A 92 16.00 1.72 9.54
CA VAL A 92 14.58 1.46 9.22
C VAL A 92 14.29 -0.02 9.43
N ILE A 93 13.35 -0.34 10.32
CA ILE A 93 12.98 -1.71 10.68
C ILE A 93 11.61 -2.12 10.16
N GLY A 94 10.79 -1.18 9.72
CA GLY A 94 9.47 -1.48 9.20
C GLY A 94 8.79 -0.25 8.64
N PHE A 95 7.68 -0.47 7.95
CA PHE A 95 6.84 0.61 7.47
C PHE A 95 5.37 0.18 7.43
N THR A 96 4.48 1.17 7.47
CA THR A 96 3.05 0.98 7.26
C THR A 96 2.54 2.05 6.31
N SER A 97 1.54 1.72 5.49
CA SER A 97 0.88 2.64 4.58
C SER A 97 -0.61 2.63 4.83
N ASN A 98 -1.23 3.80 4.86
CA ASN A 98 -2.65 3.95 5.10
C ASN A 98 -3.23 4.98 4.13
N GLY A 99 -4.32 4.61 3.45
CA GLY A 99 -4.97 5.49 2.46
C GLY A 99 -4.21 5.63 1.15
N CYS A 100 -3.21 4.78 0.88
CA CYS A 100 -2.41 4.82 -0.34
C CYS A 100 -2.99 3.90 -1.43
N PHE A 101 -3.11 4.41 -2.66
CA PHE A 101 -3.58 3.63 -3.81
C PHE A 101 -3.11 4.25 -5.13
#